data_9b99a27580d2b3fa65ec7a5583058965
#
_entry.id   9b99a27580d2b3fa65ec7a5583058965
#
_cell.length_a   1.000
_cell.length_b   1.000
_cell.length_c   1.000
_cell.angle_alpha   90.00
_cell.angle_beta   90.00
_cell.angle_gamma   90.00
#
_symmetry.space_group_name_H-M   'P 1'
#
loop_
_entity.id
_entity.type
_entity.pdbx_description
1 polymer ?
#
loop_
_entity_poly.entity_id
_entity_poly.type
_entity_poly.pdbx_seq_one_letter_code
_entity_poly.pdbx_strand_id
1 'polypeptide(L)'
;MFDIRKIQEEVIYQAVKAESNDETARDIVGDGTEGNPTWVTNTMKRLAGQFDPTTVKKIRMNCQCGYAMDEKLALLKDLMADATNMDEFANMEDFANNDKARAAGLYYQDNHLYLQFPFCPCPMLAEVEQLDDLTWCQCTTGYSKVLFEKAFGCQVDVELLKSVKMGDDRCLMRIVPSQPVRFR
;
A
#
# COMPACT_ATOMS: atom_id res chain seq x y z
N MET A 1 -18.74 -13.01 4.15
CA MET A 1 -18.26 -11.74 4.71
C MET A 1 -16.74 -11.71 4.49
N PHE A 2 -16.23 -10.66 3.88
CA PHE A 2 -14.81 -10.51 3.58
C PHE A 2 -14.05 -10.25 4.89
N ASP A 3 -13.20 -11.20 5.29
CA ASP A 3 -12.43 -11.13 6.54
C ASP A 3 -10.99 -10.73 6.22
N ILE A 4 -10.73 -9.44 6.33
CA ILE A 4 -9.41 -8.87 6.02
C ILE A 4 -8.33 -9.37 6.97
N ARG A 5 -8.68 -9.69 8.22
CA ARG A 5 -7.76 -10.25 9.20
C ARG A 5 -7.21 -11.59 8.69
N LYS A 6 -8.08 -12.51 8.29
CA LYS A 6 -7.68 -13.82 7.75
C LYS A 6 -6.84 -13.72 6.50
N ILE A 7 -7.15 -12.76 5.61
CA ILE A 7 -6.32 -12.52 4.43
C ILE A 7 -4.92 -12.07 4.84
N GLN A 8 -4.81 -11.13 5.76
CA GLN A 8 -3.51 -10.65 6.23
C GLN A 8 -2.72 -11.75 6.97
N GLU A 9 -3.38 -12.55 7.80
CA GLU A 9 -2.77 -13.71 8.45
C GLU A 9 -2.17 -14.67 7.43
N GLU A 10 -2.96 -15.08 6.43
CA GLU A 10 -2.51 -16.01 5.40
C GLU A 10 -1.36 -15.46 4.57
N VAL A 11 -1.44 -14.19 4.13
CA VAL A 11 -0.37 -13.60 3.31
C VAL A 11 0.92 -13.40 4.11
N ILE A 12 0.83 -12.98 5.38
CA ILE A 12 2.01 -12.90 6.26
C ILE A 12 2.60 -14.29 6.48
N TYR A 13 1.76 -15.28 6.77
CA TYR A 13 2.20 -16.67 6.95
C TYR A 13 2.98 -17.18 5.75
N GLN A 14 2.43 -17.05 4.53
CA GLN A 14 3.09 -17.49 3.31
C GLN A 14 4.40 -16.73 3.04
N ALA A 15 4.40 -15.41 3.24
CA ALA A 15 5.59 -14.58 3.04
C ALA A 15 6.71 -14.95 4.04
N VAL A 16 6.39 -15.13 5.31
CA VAL A 16 7.34 -15.54 6.35
C VAL A 16 7.86 -16.95 6.08
N LYS A 17 6.97 -17.87 5.71
CA LYS A 17 7.34 -19.25 5.37
C LYS A 17 8.34 -19.30 4.20
N ALA A 18 8.18 -18.43 3.21
CA ALA A 18 9.10 -18.31 2.08
C ALA A 18 10.49 -17.74 2.48
N GLU A 19 10.55 -16.87 3.48
CA GLU A 19 11.82 -16.28 3.98
C GLU A 19 12.48 -17.15 5.07
N SER A 20 11.75 -18.08 5.69
CA SER A 20 12.24 -18.92 6.79
C SER A 20 11.66 -20.34 6.72
N ASN A 21 10.63 -20.64 7.53
CA ASN A 21 9.98 -21.96 7.61
C ASN A 21 8.56 -21.87 8.18
N ASP A 22 7.89 -23.02 8.25
CA ASP A 22 6.50 -23.16 8.70
C ASP A 22 6.32 -22.82 10.20
N GLU A 23 7.25 -23.22 11.04
CA GLU A 23 7.22 -22.98 12.49
C GLU A 23 7.31 -21.47 12.78
N THR A 24 8.31 -20.80 12.21
CA THR A 24 8.46 -19.34 12.32
C THR A 24 7.22 -18.59 11.81
N ALA A 25 6.63 -19.05 10.71
CA ALA A 25 5.43 -18.41 10.16
C ALA A 25 4.24 -18.49 11.11
N ARG A 26 4.02 -19.64 11.77
CA ARG A 26 2.97 -19.80 12.79
C ARG A 26 3.22 -18.93 14.01
N ASP A 27 4.45 -18.88 14.49
CA ASP A 27 4.82 -18.06 15.65
C ASP A 27 4.58 -16.57 15.39
N ILE A 28 4.88 -16.10 14.18
CA ILE A 28 4.67 -14.69 13.79
C ILE A 28 3.18 -14.34 13.69
N VAL A 29 2.38 -15.18 13.05
CA VAL A 29 0.94 -14.94 12.88
C VAL A 29 0.18 -15.10 14.21
N GLY A 30 0.63 -16.00 15.07
CA GLY A 30 0.00 -16.30 16.36
C GLY A 30 -1.20 -17.27 16.23
N ASP A 31 -1.92 -17.43 17.31
CA ASP A 31 -2.99 -18.42 17.47
C ASP A 31 -4.40 -17.90 17.17
N GLY A 32 -4.52 -16.66 16.69
CA GLY A 32 -5.79 -16.03 16.35
C GLY A 32 -6.63 -15.53 17.54
N THR A 33 -6.11 -15.60 18.79
CA THR A 33 -6.85 -15.18 19.98
C THR A 33 -6.77 -13.68 20.26
N GLU A 34 -5.80 -12.99 19.66
CA GLU A 34 -5.55 -11.56 19.83
C GLU A 34 -6.58 -10.72 19.07
N GLY A 35 -7.08 -9.65 19.70
CA GLY A 35 -7.84 -8.59 18.99
C GLY A 35 -6.98 -7.85 17.96
N ASN A 36 -7.60 -7.22 16.95
CA ASN A 36 -6.90 -6.60 15.84
C ASN A 36 -5.77 -5.63 16.25
N PRO A 37 -5.98 -4.65 17.16
CA PRO A 37 -4.90 -3.73 17.55
C PRO A 37 -3.70 -4.44 18.18
N THR A 38 -3.98 -5.38 19.08
CA THR A 38 -2.95 -6.18 19.76
C THR A 38 -2.20 -7.05 18.76
N TRP A 39 -2.91 -7.71 17.86
CA TRP A 39 -2.31 -8.53 16.82
C TRP A 39 -1.40 -7.75 15.88
N VAL A 40 -1.82 -6.56 15.42
CA VAL A 40 -0.99 -5.67 14.60
C VAL A 40 0.32 -5.38 15.30
N THR A 41 0.25 -4.90 16.55
CA THR A 41 1.43 -4.54 17.33
C THR A 41 2.34 -5.74 17.57
N ASN A 42 1.79 -6.88 17.99
CA ASN A 42 2.56 -8.07 18.31
C ASN A 42 3.16 -8.72 17.05
N THR A 43 2.43 -8.76 15.95
CA THR A 43 2.96 -9.26 14.67
C THR A 43 4.16 -8.44 14.21
N MET A 44 4.10 -7.11 14.33
CA MET A 44 5.24 -6.25 13.99
C MET A 44 6.44 -6.50 14.89
N LYS A 45 6.22 -6.65 16.20
CA LYS A 45 7.30 -7.00 17.15
C LYS A 45 7.93 -8.36 16.86
N ARG A 46 7.11 -9.37 16.54
CA ARG A 46 7.58 -10.72 16.18
C ARG A 46 8.39 -10.67 14.87
N LEU A 47 7.92 -9.95 13.85
CA LEU A 47 8.65 -9.76 12.59
C LEU A 47 9.99 -9.07 12.80
N ALA A 48 10.02 -7.95 13.54
CA ALA A 48 11.24 -7.20 13.84
C ALA A 48 12.24 -7.97 14.71
N GLY A 49 11.75 -8.90 15.55
CA GLY A 49 12.60 -9.80 16.35
C GLY A 49 13.22 -10.94 15.55
N GLN A 50 12.62 -11.31 14.42
CA GLN A 50 13.03 -12.47 13.62
C GLN A 50 13.81 -12.09 12.35
N PHE A 51 13.53 -10.92 11.76
CA PHE A 51 14.08 -10.51 10.48
C PHE A 51 14.67 -9.10 10.53
N ASP A 52 15.59 -8.83 9.62
CA ASP A 52 16.10 -7.49 9.39
C ASP A 52 15.02 -6.56 8.76
N PRO A 53 15.18 -5.23 8.85
CA PRO A 53 14.16 -4.28 8.38
C PRO A 53 13.81 -4.41 6.89
N THR A 54 14.77 -4.81 6.04
CA THR A 54 14.55 -4.98 4.59
C THR A 54 13.65 -6.19 4.34
N THR A 55 13.91 -7.30 5.03
CA THR A 55 13.09 -8.52 4.95
C THR A 55 11.69 -8.27 5.50
N VAL A 56 11.56 -7.55 6.63
CA VAL A 56 10.24 -7.18 7.18
C VAL A 56 9.46 -6.32 6.20
N LYS A 57 10.09 -5.32 5.58
CA LYS A 57 9.47 -4.50 4.53
C LYS A 57 8.99 -5.36 3.36
N LYS A 58 9.82 -6.28 2.87
CA LYS A 58 9.48 -7.21 1.78
C LYS A 58 8.25 -8.07 2.13
N ILE A 59 8.23 -8.67 3.32
CA ILE A 59 7.10 -9.45 3.82
C ILE A 59 5.83 -8.59 3.83
N ARG A 60 5.90 -7.38 4.38
CA ARG A 60 4.74 -6.49 4.48
C ARG A 60 4.25 -5.99 3.12
N MET A 61 5.13 -5.76 2.15
CA MET A 61 4.74 -5.37 0.79
C MET A 61 3.98 -6.47 0.04
N ASN A 62 4.15 -7.74 0.41
CA ASN A 62 3.36 -8.84 -0.15
C ASN A 62 1.92 -8.88 0.39
N CYS A 63 1.65 -8.23 1.53
CA CYS A 63 0.34 -8.17 2.16
C CYS A 63 -0.58 -7.18 1.44
N GLN A 64 -1.04 -7.53 0.26
CA GLN A 64 -2.04 -6.73 -0.44
C GLN A 64 -3.35 -6.76 0.35
N CYS A 65 -3.90 -5.59 0.66
CA CYS A 65 -5.02 -5.43 1.60
C CYS A 65 -6.37 -6.07 1.17
N GLY A 66 -6.39 -6.90 0.12
CA GLY A 66 -7.59 -7.56 -0.36
C GLY A 66 -8.64 -6.63 -0.97
N TYR A 67 -8.34 -5.36 -1.19
CA TYR A 67 -9.21 -4.45 -1.94
C TYR A 67 -9.30 -4.90 -3.41
N ALA A 68 -10.49 -4.76 -3.99
CA ALA A 68 -10.72 -5.04 -5.40
C ALA A 68 -9.80 -4.19 -6.28
N MET A 69 -8.73 -4.82 -6.81
CA MET A 69 -7.74 -4.13 -7.64
C MET A 69 -8.30 -3.77 -9.01
N ASP A 70 -9.23 -4.56 -9.53
CA ASP A 70 -9.76 -4.41 -10.89
C ASP A 70 -10.48 -3.07 -11.08
N GLU A 71 -11.26 -2.63 -10.09
CA GLU A 71 -11.95 -1.33 -10.14
C GLU A 71 -10.94 -0.16 -10.15
N LYS A 72 -9.91 -0.24 -9.30
CA LYS A 72 -8.86 0.77 -9.26
C LYS A 72 -8.01 0.78 -10.54
N LEU A 73 -7.72 -0.39 -11.08
CA LEU A 73 -7.00 -0.53 -12.34
C LEU A 73 -7.81 0.02 -13.51
N ALA A 74 -9.12 -0.25 -13.57
CA ALA A 74 -10.01 0.32 -14.58
C ALA A 74 -10.01 1.85 -14.51
N LEU A 75 -10.15 2.44 -13.31
CA LEU A 75 -10.09 3.88 -13.12
C LEU A 75 -8.75 4.48 -13.59
N LEU A 76 -7.60 3.86 -13.27
CA LEU A 76 -6.29 4.34 -13.76
C LEU A 76 -6.18 4.25 -15.27
N LYS A 77 -6.67 3.17 -15.89
CA LYS A 77 -6.65 2.99 -17.34
C LYS A 77 -7.55 4.01 -18.04
N ASP A 78 -8.69 4.35 -17.48
CA ASP A 78 -9.57 5.41 -18.00
C ASP A 78 -8.86 6.77 -17.95
N LEU A 79 -8.23 7.11 -16.83
CA LEU A 79 -7.43 8.33 -16.70
C LEU A 79 -6.27 8.38 -17.72
N MET A 80 -5.58 7.25 -17.93
CA MET A 80 -4.50 7.16 -18.93
C MET A 80 -5.01 7.29 -20.36
N ALA A 81 -6.22 6.79 -20.63
CA ALA A 81 -6.83 6.87 -21.97
C ALA A 81 -7.20 8.30 -22.36
N ASP A 82 -7.53 9.13 -21.37
CA ASP A 82 -7.92 10.53 -21.55
C ASP A 82 -6.71 11.49 -21.53
N ALA A 83 -5.51 11.02 -21.17
CA ALA A 83 -4.29 11.81 -21.02
C ALA A 83 -3.25 11.51 -22.11
N THR A 84 -2.44 12.52 -22.45
CA THR A 84 -1.30 12.40 -23.38
C THR A 84 0.06 12.47 -22.66
N ASN A 85 0.07 12.90 -21.41
CA ASN A 85 1.26 13.03 -20.57
C ASN A 85 0.90 12.95 -19.07
N MET A 86 1.92 13.01 -18.19
CA MET A 86 1.74 12.89 -16.75
C MET A 86 0.95 14.07 -16.14
N ASP A 87 1.14 15.26 -16.68
CA ASP A 87 0.40 16.44 -16.20
C ASP A 87 -1.09 16.28 -16.44
N GLU A 88 -1.50 15.86 -17.62
CA GLU A 88 -2.91 15.61 -17.93
C GLU A 88 -3.49 14.43 -17.15
N PHE A 89 -2.67 13.40 -16.90
CA PHE A 89 -3.07 12.22 -16.14
C PHE A 89 -3.37 12.55 -14.66
N ALA A 90 -2.59 13.43 -14.05
CA ALA A 90 -2.65 13.68 -12.61
C ALA A 90 -2.43 15.18 -12.25
N ASN A 91 -2.89 16.13 -13.08
CA ASN A 91 -2.66 17.56 -12.88
C ASN A 91 -3.28 18.07 -11.59
N MET A 92 -2.47 18.77 -10.79
CA MET A 92 -2.90 19.39 -9.53
C MET A 92 -3.80 20.61 -9.72
N GLU A 93 -3.59 21.41 -10.77
CA GLU A 93 -4.41 22.60 -11.04
C GLU A 93 -5.85 22.23 -11.44
N ASP A 94 -6.01 21.13 -12.17
CA ASP A 94 -7.30 20.53 -12.51
C ASP A 94 -7.82 19.52 -11.47
N PHE A 95 -7.04 19.22 -10.43
CA PHE A 95 -7.43 18.29 -9.36
C PHE A 95 -8.76 18.70 -8.70
N ALA A 96 -9.02 19.99 -8.57
CA ALA A 96 -10.31 20.50 -8.10
C ALA A 96 -11.47 20.21 -9.06
N ASN A 97 -11.18 20.05 -10.37
CA ASN A 97 -12.15 19.89 -11.45
C ASN A 97 -12.18 18.47 -12.04
N ASN A 98 -11.16 17.65 -11.79
CA ASN A 98 -11.11 16.26 -12.23
C ASN A 98 -11.54 15.31 -11.11
N ASP A 99 -12.84 15.02 -11.05
CA ASP A 99 -13.42 14.14 -10.03
C ASP A 99 -12.82 12.73 -10.04
N LYS A 100 -12.38 12.22 -11.19
CA LYS A 100 -11.75 10.89 -11.32
C LYS A 100 -10.35 10.86 -10.70
N ALA A 101 -9.50 11.84 -11.01
CA ALA A 101 -8.14 11.93 -10.43
C ALA A 101 -8.20 12.16 -8.92
N ARG A 102 -9.13 13.02 -8.47
CA ARG A 102 -9.39 13.25 -7.05
C ARG A 102 -9.90 11.99 -6.34
N ALA A 103 -10.82 11.25 -6.94
CA ALA A 103 -11.30 9.98 -6.42
C ALA A 103 -10.19 8.93 -6.36
N ALA A 104 -9.24 8.96 -7.30
CA ALA A 104 -8.05 8.12 -7.27
C ALA A 104 -7.01 8.56 -6.25
N GLY A 105 -7.08 9.81 -5.76
CA GLY A 105 -6.09 10.39 -4.84
C GLY A 105 -4.76 10.75 -5.50
N LEU A 106 -4.75 10.91 -6.82
CA LEU A 106 -3.54 11.16 -7.61
C LEU A 106 -3.27 12.64 -7.79
N TYR A 107 -2.00 13.03 -7.76
CA TYR A 107 -1.53 14.32 -8.26
C TYR A 107 -0.08 14.24 -8.76
N TYR A 108 0.29 15.13 -9.68
CA TYR A 108 1.62 15.26 -10.25
C TYR A 108 2.17 16.64 -9.94
N GLN A 109 3.35 16.70 -9.35
CA GLN A 109 4.00 17.94 -8.96
C GLN A 109 5.52 17.76 -8.99
N ASP A 110 6.26 18.78 -9.45
CA ASP A 110 7.72 18.77 -9.48
C ASP A 110 8.34 17.53 -10.14
N ASN A 111 7.73 17.07 -11.24
CA ASN A 111 8.08 15.86 -11.97
C ASN A 111 7.94 14.54 -11.17
N HIS A 112 7.09 14.54 -10.14
CA HIS A 112 6.80 13.33 -9.35
C HIS A 112 5.30 13.05 -9.31
N LEU A 113 4.96 11.77 -9.45
CA LEU A 113 3.60 11.28 -9.26
C LEU A 113 3.39 10.89 -7.80
N TYR A 114 2.29 11.34 -7.22
CA TYR A 114 1.90 11.05 -5.85
C TYR A 114 0.52 10.40 -5.78
N LEU A 115 0.37 9.52 -4.78
CA LEU A 115 -0.91 8.95 -4.36
C LEU A 115 -1.14 9.33 -2.90
N GLN A 116 -2.30 9.92 -2.60
CA GLN A 116 -2.63 10.38 -1.25
C GLN A 116 -4.02 9.96 -0.80
N PHE A 117 -4.17 9.84 0.52
CA PHE A 117 -5.46 9.63 1.18
C PHE A 117 -5.54 10.54 2.40
N PRO A 118 -6.60 11.35 2.55
CA PRO A 118 -6.79 12.23 3.71
C PRO A 118 -7.21 11.46 4.98
N PHE A 119 -7.18 10.14 4.94
CA PHE A 119 -7.50 9.22 6.02
C PHE A 119 -6.61 7.98 5.93
N CYS A 120 -6.58 7.16 6.99
CA CYS A 120 -5.91 5.86 6.93
C CYS A 120 -6.78 4.83 6.19
N PRO A 121 -6.36 4.32 5.03
CA PRO A 121 -7.17 3.38 4.25
C PRO A 121 -7.13 1.94 4.79
N CYS A 122 -6.31 1.64 5.81
CA CYS A 122 -6.12 0.29 6.32
C CYS A 122 -7.19 -0.07 7.37
N PRO A 123 -8.09 -1.05 7.08
CA PRO A 123 -9.11 -1.45 8.05
C PRO A 123 -8.53 -2.06 9.33
N MET A 124 -7.37 -2.71 9.25
CA MET A 124 -6.69 -3.30 10.41
C MET A 124 -6.19 -2.25 11.41
N LEU A 125 -6.06 -1.00 10.98
CA LEU A 125 -5.64 0.12 11.81
C LEU A 125 -6.80 1.00 12.29
N ALA A 126 -8.04 0.60 12.08
CA ALA A 126 -9.21 1.40 12.47
C ALA A 126 -9.17 1.75 13.98
N GLU A 127 -8.85 0.77 14.83
CA GLU A 127 -8.78 0.90 16.29
C GLU A 127 -7.35 1.12 16.82
N VAL A 128 -6.34 1.25 15.95
CA VAL A 128 -4.95 1.58 16.34
C VAL A 128 -4.80 3.09 16.31
N GLU A 129 -4.48 3.73 17.42
CA GLU A 129 -4.32 5.19 17.46
C GLU A 129 -3.07 5.63 16.72
N GLN A 130 -1.93 5.03 17.02
CA GLN A 130 -0.63 5.37 16.46
C GLN A 130 0.23 4.12 16.28
N LEU A 131 1.11 4.15 15.29
CA LEU A 131 2.13 3.15 15.05
C LEU A 131 3.51 3.67 15.51
N ASP A 132 4.40 2.75 15.88
CA ASP A 132 5.79 3.07 16.23
C ASP A 132 6.64 3.39 15.00
N ASP A 133 6.30 2.78 13.85
CA ASP A 133 6.98 2.97 12.56
C ASP A 133 6.04 2.74 11.37
N LEU A 134 6.55 2.98 10.15
CA LEU A 134 5.81 2.85 8.90
C LEU A 134 5.71 1.41 8.37
N THR A 135 6.25 0.43 9.05
CA THR A 135 6.43 -0.92 8.49
C THR A 135 5.09 -1.62 8.23
N TRP A 136 4.12 -1.47 9.15
CA TRP A 136 2.77 -2.01 8.88
C TRP A 136 2.16 -1.45 7.59
N CYS A 137 2.36 -0.16 7.34
CA CYS A 137 1.80 0.54 6.18
C CYS A 137 2.41 0.11 4.83
N GLN A 138 3.51 -0.66 4.82
CA GLN A 138 4.13 -1.19 3.59
C GLN A 138 3.20 -2.12 2.80
N CYS A 139 2.17 -2.66 3.43
CA CYS A 139 1.08 -3.35 2.73
C CYS A 139 0.41 -2.45 1.66
N THR A 140 0.17 -1.18 1.99
CA THR A 140 -0.40 -0.22 1.04
C THR A 140 0.58 0.14 -0.07
N THR A 141 1.88 0.25 0.22
CA THR A 141 2.90 0.47 -0.82
C THR A 141 3.00 -0.73 -1.76
N GLY A 142 2.94 -1.96 -1.23
CA GLY A 142 2.93 -3.18 -2.02
C GLY A 142 1.72 -3.28 -2.95
N TYR A 143 0.52 -2.95 -2.44
CA TYR A 143 -0.69 -2.87 -3.26
C TYR A 143 -0.56 -1.83 -4.37
N SER A 144 -0.11 -0.63 -4.02
CA SER A 144 0.07 0.46 -4.99
C SER A 144 1.12 0.10 -6.04
N LYS A 145 2.24 -0.53 -5.65
CA LYS A 145 3.26 -1.02 -6.59
C LYS A 145 2.63 -1.91 -7.66
N VAL A 146 1.93 -2.96 -7.26
CA VAL A 146 1.30 -3.91 -8.20
C VAL A 146 0.24 -3.22 -9.07
N LEU A 147 -0.55 -2.33 -8.51
CA LEU A 147 -1.58 -1.57 -9.21
C LEU A 147 -0.97 -0.72 -10.34
N PHE A 148 0.06 0.07 -10.02
CA PHE A 148 0.72 0.95 -11.01
C PHE A 148 1.57 0.17 -12.01
N GLU A 149 2.20 -0.94 -11.63
CA GLU A 149 2.87 -1.83 -12.57
C GLU A 149 1.92 -2.37 -13.65
N LYS A 150 0.72 -2.79 -13.22
CA LYS A 150 -0.33 -3.24 -14.16
C LYS A 150 -0.89 -2.11 -15.01
N ALA A 151 -1.00 -0.89 -14.47
CA ALA A 151 -1.52 0.27 -15.21
C ALA A 151 -0.49 0.75 -16.25
N PHE A 152 0.77 0.90 -15.87
CA PHE A 152 1.82 1.50 -16.69
C PHE A 152 2.56 0.48 -17.58
N GLY A 153 2.43 -0.81 -17.30
CA GLY A 153 3.13 -1.87 -18.05
C GLY A 153 4.65 -1.86 -17.86
N CYS A 154 5.14 -1.32 -16.76
CA CYS A 154 6.55 -1.28 -16.39
C CYS A 154 6.74 -1.50 -14.89
N GLN A 155 7.98 -1.73 -14.46
CA GLN A 155 8.29 -1.77 -13.03
C GLN A 155 8.06 -0.41 -12.37
N VAL A 156 7.58 -0.42 -11.14
CA VAL A 156 7.29 0.78 -10.37
C VAL A 156 7.83 0.60 -8.94
N ASP A 157 8.53 1.60 -8.43
CA ASP A 157 8.81 1.70 -7.02
C ASP A 157 7.80 2.63 -6.34
N VAL A 158 7.48 2.32 -5.08
CA VAL A 158 6.56 3.12 -4.27
C VAL A 158 7.23 3.44 -2.95
N GLU A 159 7.33 4.73 -2.64
CA GLU A 159 7.88 5.22 -1.40
C GLU A 159 6.76 5.76 -0.51
N LEU A 160 6.65 5.25 0.72
CA LEU A 160 5.74 5.80 1.72
C LEU A 160 6.41 7.01 2.39
N LEU A 161 5.84 8.19 2.21
CA LEU A 161 6.39 9.46 2.71
C LEU A 161 5.72 9.92 4.00
N LYS A 162 4.40 9.68 4.14
CA LYS A 162 3.58 10.09 5.29
C LYS A 162 2.54 9.04 5.62
N SER A 163 2.16 8.97 6.89
CA SER A 163 1.06 8.14 7.36
C SER A 163 0.25 8.84 8.45
N VAL A 164 -1.07 8.83 8.31
CA VAL A 164 -1.99 9.29 9.36
C VAL A 164 -1.71 8.61 10.71
N LYS A 165 -1.29 7.34 10.67
CA LYS A 165 -0.97 6.59 11.90
C LYS A 165 0.40 6.91 12.50
N MET A 166 1.18 7.77 11.85
CA MET A 166 2.39 8.40 12.40
C MET A 166 2.15 9.83 12.88
N GLY A 167 0.90 10.31 12.83
CA GLY A 167 0.53 11.67 13.21
C GLY A 167 0.55 12.68 12.05
N ASP A 168 0.76 12.22 10.81
CA ASP A 168 0.70 13.08 9.64
C ASP A 168 -0.75 13.44 9.27
N ASP A 169 -0.91 14.50 8.49
CA ASP A 169 -2.21 15.00 7.99
C ASP A 169 -2.87 14.09 6.94
N ARG A 170 -2.08 13.20 6.33
CA ARG A 170 -2.50 12.27 5.28
C ARG A 170 -1.58 11.07 5.17
N CYS A 171 -2.04 10.02 4.49
CA CYS A 171 -1.15 9.01 3.92
C CYS A 171 -0.68 9.49 2.55
N LEU A 172 0.64 9.48 2.30
CA LEU A 172 1.24 9.98 1.08
C LEU A 172 2.30 9.01 0.57
N MET A 173 2.19 8.64 -0.70
CA MET A 173 3.17 7.79 -1.39
C MET A 173 3.66 8.48 -2.66
N ARG A 174 4.94 8.32 -2.97
CA ARG A 174 5.54 8.70 -4.25
C ARG A 174 5.60 7.47 -5.16
N ILE A 175 5.11 7.60 -6.38
CA ILE A 175 5.08 6.55 -7.40
C ILE A 175 6.20 6.82 -8.38
N VAL A 176 7.14 5.89 -8.54
CA VAL A 176 8.35 6.05 -9.35
C VAL A 176 8.41 4.97 -10.43
N PRO A 177 7.90 5.25 -11.64
CA PRO A 177 8.05 4.33 -12.77
C PRO A 177 9.51 4.18 -13.17
N SER A 178 9.93 2.97 -13.51
CA SER A 178 11.31 2.65 -13.95
C SER A 178 11.65 3.21 -15.33
N GLN A 179 10.66 3.62 -16.09
CA GLN A 179 10.77 4.21 -17.43
C GLN A 179 9.61 5.18 -17.67
N PRO A 180 9.71 6.07 -18.68
CA PRO A 180 8.62 6.98 -19.03
C PRO A 180 7.32 6.21 -19.29
N VAL A 181 6.23 6.64 -18.67
CA VAL A 181 4.91 6.06 -18.86
C VAL A 181 4.42 6.41 -20.26
N ARG A 182 3.86 5.44 -20.96
CA ARG A 182 3.28 5.63 -22.29
C ARG A 182 1.81 5.94 -22.15
N PHE A 183 1.44 7.11 -22.61
CA PHE A 183 0.06 7.52 -22.85
C PHE A 183 -0.29 7.28 -24.33
N ARG A 184 -1.56 7.48 -24.70
CA ARG A 184 -1.99 7.38 -26.11
C ARG A 184 -1.39 8.46 -26.98
#